data_80db3a6c6ff5b29f1a07eb766e4c7dce
#
_entry.id   80db3a6c6ff5b29f1a07eb766e4c7dce
#
_cell.length_a   1.000
_cell.length_b   1.000
_cell.length_c   1.000
_cell.angle_alpha   90.00
_cell.angle_beta   90.00
_cell.angle_gamma   90.00
#
_symmetry.space_group_name_H-M   'P 1'
#
loop_
_entity.id
_entity.type
_entity.pdbx_description
1 polymer ?
#
loop_
_entity_poly.entity_id
_entity_poly.type
_entity_poly.pdbx_seq_one_letter_code
_entity_poly.pdbx_strand_id
1 'polypeptide(L)'
;MEYTILILLLPFLSFLALGLGGKWMSHHTAGLIGTAALGVVAVLSYLTAGMYFSAPRLADGTYEALMPYNFKWLPFTESLSIDMGILLDPISVMMLVVISTVSLLVHIYSFGYMKGERGFQRYYAFLSLFTMSMLGLVVATNIFQMYLFWELVGVSSYLLIGFYYTKPAAIAASKKAFIVTRFADLGFLIGILVYGYYAGTYTFSPNEMALAKGGAAMIPLALGLMFIGGAGKSAMFPLHIWLPDAMEGPTPVSALIHAATMVVAGVYLVARMFPLFIEYAPSVLHIVAYVGAFTAFYAASVACVQSDIKRVLAFSTISQIGFMMVALGVCTSANPHEGGLGYMAGMFHLFTHAMFKALLFLGAGSIIHAVHSNEMSAMGGLRKYMPITHITFLIACLAIAGIPPFSGFFSKDEILTACFQFSPIMGWIMTVIAGMTAFYMFRLYYGIFWAGSEPGQKSASDGGDSHMPHPHESPLAMNLPLMLLAVVTIVAGFIPFGHFISSNGEAYSIHLDWSVAGTSIAVAVVSIAIATYIYAGSRQPVADTLAHRFKGLWTAAYHRFYLDEVYQFITHRIIFGCICHPIAWWDRHVVDGFFNFLAWGAEATSEEIRGLQSGRIQQYTFVFLLGTLALILLLLL
;
A
#
# COMPACT_ATOMS: atom_id res chain seq x y z
N MET A 1 9.80 -16.65 -23.33
CA MET A 1 9.31 -16.46 -21.92
C MET A 1 7.77 -16.59 -21.79
N GLU A 2 7.15 -17.41 -22.62
CA GLU A 2 5.69 -17.62 -22.62
C GLU A 2 5.13 -18.15 -21.28
N TYR A 3 5.96 -18.88 -20.50
CA TYR A 3 5.56 -19.36 -19.18
C TYR A 3 5.24 -18.26 -18.15
N THR A 4 5.60 -17.01 -18.42
CA THR A 4 5.35 -15.89 -17.48
C THR A 4 3.86 -15.65 -17.20
N ILE A 5 2.98 -16.10 -18.10
CA ILE A 5 1.53 -16.08 -17.84
C ILE A 5 1.16 -16.91 -16.60
N LEU A 6 1.92 -17.97 -16.29
CA LEU A 6 1.70 -18.82 -15.12
C LEU A 6 1.96 -18.06 -13.81
N ILE A 7 2.81 -17.03 -13.84
CA ILE A 7 3.08 -16.18 -12.67
C ILE A 7 1.79 -15.48 -12.20
N LEU A 8 0.90 -15.13 -13.11
CA LEU A 8 -0.40 -14.54 -12.80
C LEU A 8 -1.49 -15.60 -12.60
N LEU A 9 -1.50 -16.65 -13.42
CA LEU A 9 -2.55 -17.68 -13.39
C LEU A 9 -2.50 -18.54 -12.13
N LEU A 10 -1.33 -18.92 -11.65
CA LEU A 10 -1.22 -19.83 -10.51
C LEU A 10 -1.81 -19.23 -9.22
N PRO A 11 -1.51 -17.98 -8.81
CA PRO A 11 -2.15 -17.38 -7.65
C PRO A 11 -3.66 -17.17 -7.86
N PHE A 12 -4.10 -16.87 -9.09
CA PHE A 12 -5.51 -16.75 -9.41
C PHE A 12 -6.25 -18.09 -9.29
N LEU A 13 -5.69 -19.16 -9.82
CA LEU A 13 -6.26 -20.50 -9.68
C LEU A 13 -6.26 -20.96 -8.22
N SER A 14 -5.21 -20.63 -7.45
CA SER A 14 -5.17 -20.86 -6.00
C SER A 14 -6.30 -20.11 -5.29
N PHE A 15 -6.51 -18.85 -5.62
CA PHE A 15 -7.64 -18.06 -5.09
C PHE A 15 -8.99 -18.72 -5.38
N LEU A 16 -9.22 -19.13 -6.63
CA LEU A 16 -10.48 -19.79 -7.01
C LEU A 16 -10.66 -21.13 -6.30
N ALA A 17 -9.62 -21.97 -6.27
CA ALA A 17 -9.66 -23.27 -5.62
C ALA A 17 -9.95 -23.16 -4.11
N LEU A 18 -9.29 -22.22 -3.43
CA LEU A 18 -9.46 -22.01 -1.99
C LEU A 18 -10.76 -21.25 -1.66
N GLY A 19 -11.16 -20.30 -2.50
CA GLY A 19 -12.38 -19.52 -2.33
C GLY A 19 -13.65 -20.36 -2.53
N LEU A 20 -13.69 -21.16 -3.58
CA LEU A 20 -14.83 -21.99 -3.93
C LEU A 20 -14.81 -23.34 -3.21
N GLY A 21 -13.64 -23.99 -3.15
CA GLY A 21 -13.44 -25.33 -2.60
C GLY A 21 -13.07 -25.37 -1.10
N GLY A 22 -12.77 -24.22 -0.49
CA GLY A 22 -12.22 -24.15 0.87
C GLY A 22 -13.08 -24.81 1.96
N LYS A 23 -14.41 -24.85 1.78
CA LYS A 23 -15.32 -25.52 2.72
C LYS A 23 -15.08 -27.02 2.85
N TRP A 24 -14.55 -27.65 1.84
CA TRP A 24 -14.27 -29.09 1.78
C TRP A 24 -12.81 -29.45 2.07
N MET A 25 -11.96 -28.45 2.28
CA MET A 25 -10.52 -28.64 2.50
C MET A 25 -10.15 -28.51 3.97
N SER A 26 -9.18 -29.33 4.40
CA SER A 26 -8.56 -29.14 5.73
C SER A 26 -7.69 -27.87 5.73
N HIS A 27 -7.41 -27.31 6.92
CA HIS A 27 -6.51 -26.17 7.07
C HIS A 27 -5.13 -26.46 6.46
N HIS A 28 -4.60 -27.67 6.70
CA HIS A 28 -3.29 -28.08 6.18
C HIS A 28 -3.28 -28.13 4.64
N THR A 29 -4.31 -28.74 4.03
CA THR A 29 -4.43 -28.83 2.56
C THR A 29 -4.54 -27.46 1.92
N ALA A 30 -5.37 -26.57 2.50
CA ALA A 30 -5.55 -25.22 1.98
C ALA A 30 -4.25 -24.39 2.06
N GLY A 31 -3.55 -24.45 3.19
CA GLY A 31 -2.25 -23.79 3.34
C GLY A 31 -1.20 -24.34 2.39
N LEU A 32 -1.18 -25.66 2.17
CA LEU A 32 -0.24 -26.30 1.24
C LEU A 32 -0.49 -25.87 -0.22
N ILE A 33 -1.75 -25.85 -0.66
CA ILE A 33 -2.12 -25.39 -2.02
C ILE A 33 -1.66 -23.95 -2.25
N GLY A 34 -2.02 -23.02 -1.32
CA GLY A 34 -1.61 -21.62 -1.42
C GLY A 34 -0.09 -21.45 -1.45
N THR A 35 0.60 -22.09 -0.51
CA THR A 35 2.07 -21.97 -0.42
C THR A 35 2.78 -22.63 -1.60
N ALA A 36 2.33 -23.79 -2.08
CA ALA A 36 2.92 -24.46 -3.24
C ALA A 36 2.75 -23.63 -4.52
N ALA A 37 1.55 -23.07 -4.74
CA ALA A 37 1.31 -22.17 -5.87
C ALA A 37 2.29 -20.99 -5.87
N LEU A 38 2.47 -20.34 -4.72
CA LEU A 38 3.42 -19.22 -4.56
C LEU A 38 4.89 -19.68 -4.65
N GLY A 39 5.20 -20.90 -4.21
CA GLY A 39 6.52 -21.51 -4.40
C GLY A 39 6.88 -21.63 -5.88
N VAL A 40 5.96 -22.14 -6.69
CA VAL A 40 6.16 -22.21 -8.15
C VAL A 40 6.28 -20.81 -8.76
N VAL A 41 5.42 -19.85 -8.35
CA VAL A 41 5.51 -18.45 -8.80
C VAL A 41 6.86 -17.84 -8.48
N ALA A 42 7.39 -18.07 -7.28
CA ALA A 42 8.71 -17.57 -6.91
C ALA A 42 9.81 -18.18 -7.79
N VAL A 43 9.80 -19.49 -8.02
CA VAL A 43 10.76 -20.17 -8.92
C VAL A 43 10.69 -19.57 -10.32
N LEU A 44 9.47 -19.40 -10.89
CA LEU A 44 9.30 -18.81 -12.21
C LEU A 44 9.78 -17.34 -12.26
N SER A 45 9.55 -16.58 -11.21
CA SER A 45 10.03 -15.19 -11.11
C SER A 45 11.56 -15.10 -11.06
N TYR A 46 12.20 -15.98 -10.29
CA TYR A 46 13.68 -16.06 -10.25
C TYR A 46 14.27 -16.53 -11.58
N LEU A 47 13.64 -17.51 -12.24
CA LEU A 47 14.05 -17.96 -13.58
C LEU A 47 13.92 -16.82 -14.60
N THR A 48 12.81 -16.07 -14.54
CA THR A 48 12.60 -14.89 -15.40
C THR A 48 13.69 -13.86 -15.18
N ALA A 49 14.00 -13.54 -13.92
CA ALA A 49 15.05 -12.58 -13.59
C ALA A 49 16.43 -13.06 -14.05
N GLY A 50 16.76 -14.33 -13.82
CA GLY A 50 18.02 -14.93 -14.27
C GLY A 50 18.16 -14.85 -15.79
N MET A 51 17.13 -15.24 -16.54
CA MET A 51 17.15 -15.20 -18.01
C MET A 51 17.17 -13.75 -18.54
N TYR A 52 16.40 -12.86 -17.94
CA TYR A 52 16.28 -11.47 -18.37
C TYR A 52 17.60 -10.70 -18.19
N PHE A 53 18.17 -10.72 -16.98
CA PHE A 53 19.39 -9.99 -16.67
C PHE A 53 20.69 -10.66 -17.20
N SER A 54 20.62 -11.91 -17.65
CA SER A 54 21.73 -12.57 -18.37
C SER A 54 21.69 -12.33 -19.87
N ALA A 55 20.60 -11.75 -20.40
CA ALA A 55 20.51 -11.43 -21.82
C ALA A 55 21.50 -10.29 -22.19
N PRO A 56 22.04 -10.30 -23.41
CA PRO A 56 22.89 -9.23 -23.87
C PRO A 56 22.10 -7.91 -23.93
N ARG A 57 22.77 -6.81 -23.58
CA ARG A 57 22.20 -5.48 -23.72
C ARG A 57 22.13 -5.06 -25.19
N LEU A 58 21.21 -4.15 -25.48
CA LEU A 58 21.11 -3.50 -26.79
C LEU A 58 22.35 -2.64 -27.07
N ALA A 59 22.51 -2.17 -28.31
CA ALA A 59 23.62 -1.35 -28.72
C ALA A 59 23.74 -0.01 -27.97
N ASP A 60 22.63 0.48 -27.43
CA ASP A 60 22.56 1.67 -26.57
C ASP A 60 22.87 1.39 -25.09
N GLY A 61 23.24 0.16 -24.74
CA GLY A 61 23.56 -0.24 -23.38
C GLY A 61 22.37 -0.57 -22.48
N THR A 62 21.14 -0.51 -22.99
CA THR A 62 19.90 -0.80 -22.23
C THR A 62 19.48 -2.27 -22.34
N TYR A 63 18.58 -2.73 -21.46
CA TYR A 63 17.90 -4.02 -21.61
C TYR A 63 16.68 -3.86 -22.51
N GLU A 64 16.45 -4.87 -23.37
CA GLU A 64 15.25 -4.92 -24.21
C GLU A 64 13.98 -5.10 -23.38
N ALA A 65 12.96 -4.28 -23.64
CA ALA A 65 11.63 -4.47 -23.06
C ALA A 65 10.91 -5.58 -23.83
N LEU A 66 10.54 -6.67 -23.13
CA LEU A 66 9.90 -7.83 -23.71
C LEU A 66 8.41 -7.84 -23.40
N MET A 67 7.57 -8.15 -24.40
CA MET A 67 6.14 -8.34 -24.24
C MET A 67 5.74 -9.76 -24.71
N PRO A 68 5.93 -10.81 -23.87
CA PRO A 68 5.59 -12.18 -24.23
C PRO A 68 4.13 -12.37 -24.62
N TYR A 69 3.25 -11.59 -24.00
CA TYR A 69 1.82 -11.55 -24.28
C TYR A 69 1.36 -10.11 -24.38
N ASN A 70 0.62 -9.80 -25.45
CA ASN A 70 -0.10 -8.54 -25.59
C ASN A 70 -1.25 -8.76 -26.57
N PHE A 71 -2.48 -8.39 -26.17
CA PHE A 71 -3.65 -8.46 -27.03
C PHE A 71 -4.57 -7.28 -26.76
N LYS A 72 -5.24 -6.81 -27.82
CA LYS A 72 -6.24 -5.74 -27.72
C LYS A 72 -7.47 -6.25 -26.97
N TRP A 73 -7.73 -5.65 -25.80
CA TRP A 73 -8.87 -6.02 -24.98
C TRP A 73 -10.08 -5.11 -25.21
N LEU A 74 -9.89 -3.78 -25.16
CA LEU A 74 -10.98 -2.82 -25.28
C LEU A 74 -10.60 -1.69 -26.25
N PRO A 75 -11.21 -1.62 -27.44
CA PRO A 75 -11.06 -0.48 -28.35
C PRO A 75 -11.92 0.70 -27.86
N PHE A 76 -11.29 1.87 -27.65
CA PHE A 76 -11.98 3.12 -27.31
C PHE A 76 -12.34 3.92 -28.56
N THR A 77 -11.36 4.05 -29.48
CA THR A 77 -11.50 4.69 -30.78
C THR A 77 -10.75 3.85 -31.82
N GLU A 78 -10.79 4.27 -33.09
CA GLU A 78 -10.03 3.59 -34.14
C GLU A 78 -8.50 3.60 -33.88
N SER A 79 -8.00 4.63 -33.18
CA SER A 79 -6.58 4.82 -32.89
C SER A 79 -6.20 4.52 -31.44
N LEU A 80 -7.13 4.49 -30.49
CA LEU A 80 -6.87 4.30 -29.07
C LEU A 80 -7.51 3.01 -28.56
N SER A 81 -6.68 2.08 -28.14
CA SER A 81 -7.10 0.81 -27.55
C SER A 81 -6.41 0.56 -26.20
N ILE A 82 -7.07 -0.23 -25.36
CA ILE A 82 -6.48 -0.78 -24.15
C ILE A 82 -6.05 -2.20 -24.46
N ASP A 83 -4.77 -2.44 -24.31
CA ASP A 83 -4.19 -3.76 -24.45
C ASP A 83 -4.06 -4.42 -23.07
N MET A 84 -4.11 -5.74 -23.04
CA MET A 84 -3.82 -6.57 -21.87
C MET A 84 -2.63 -7.45 -22.19
N GLY A 85 -1.60 -7.39 -21.34
CA GLY A 85 -0.38 -8.13 -21.63
C GLY A 85 0.55 -8.23 -20.42
N ILE A 86 1.76 -8.67 -20.69
CA ILE A 86 2.85 -8.80 -19.72
C ILE A 86 4.05 -8.04 -20.26
N LEU A 87 4.47 -6.99 -19.56
CA LEU A 87 5.67 -6.24 -19.84
C LEU A 87 6.79 -6.70 -18.91
N LEU A 88 7.90 -7.13 -19.48
CA LEU A 88 9.14 -7.47 -18.79
C LEU A 88 10.20 -6.45 -19.12
N ASP A 89 10.56 -5.66 -18.14
CA ASP A 89 11.63 -4.68 -18.15
C ASP A 89 12.36 -4.69 -16.80
N PRO A 90 13.46 -3.97 -16.60
CA PRO A 90 14.25 -4.08 -15.37
C PRO A 90 13.45 -3.91 -14.08
N ILE A 91 12.54 -2.92 -14.01
CA ILE A 91 11.77 -2.66 -12.79
C ILE A 91 10.63 -3.66 -12.58
N SER A 92 9.98 -4.13 -13.65
CA SER A 92 8.94 -5.16 -13.51
C SER A 92 9.52 -6.49 -13.08
N VAL A 93 10.64 -6.91 -13.67
CA VAL A 93 11.33 -8.15 -13.33
C VAL A 93 11.86 -8.11 -11.89
N MET A 94 12.44 -7.00 -11.44
CA MET A 94 12.82 -6.81 -10.04
C MET A 94 11.62 -6.95 -9.11
N MET A 95 10.50 -6.33 -9.44
CA MET A 95 9.27 -6.41 -8.63
C MET A 95 8.67 -7.81 -8.61
N LEU A 96 8.76 -8.59 -9.69
CA LEU A 96 8.35 -10.02 -9.68
C LEU A 96 9.12 -10.80 -8.62
N VAL A 97 10.45 -10.58 -8.52
CA VAL A 97 11.30 -11.23 -7.51
C VAL A 97 10.90 -10.77 -6.10
N VAL A 98 10.74 -9.47 -5.88
CA VAL A 98 10.42 -8.90 -4.57
C VAL A 98 9.07 -9.40 -4.06
N ILE A 99 8.02 -9.29 -4.89
CA ILE A 99 6.65 -9.65 -4.51
C ILE A 99 6.54 -11.16 -4.27
N SER A 100 7.08 -11.98 -5.17
CA SER A 100 7.00 -13.44 -5.04
C SER A 100 7.75 -13.96 -3.82
N THR A 101 8.93 -13.41 -3.52
CA THR A 101 9.74 -13.77 -2.34
C THR A 101 9.01 -13.46 -1.05
N VAL A 102 8.60 -12.21 -0.87
CA VAL A 102 7.91 -11.78 0.36
C VAL A 102 6.59 -12.52 0.53
N SER A 103 5.81 -12.66 -0.55
CA SER A 103 4.54 -13.36 -0.50
C SER A 103 4.70 -14.84 -0.14
N LEU A 104 5.68 -15.55 -0.72
CA LEU A 104 5.98 -16.94 -0.37
C LEU A 104 6.34 -17.08 1.12
N LEU A 105 7.23 -16.21 1.62
CA LEU A 105 7.65 -16.25 3.03
C LEU A 105 6.49 -15.94 3.99
N VAL A 106 5.59 -15.02 3.61
CA VAL A 106 4.36 -14.75 4.35
C VAL A 106 3.42 -15.95 4.34
N HIS A 107 3.26 -16.66 3.22
CA HIS A 107 2.45 -17.89 3.17
C HIS A 107 3.03 -18.98 4.09
N ILE A 108 4.35 -19.20 4.07
CA ILE A 108 5.01 -20.15 4.98
C ILE A 108 4.81 -19.74 6.44
N TYR A 109 5.06 -18.48 6.78
CA TYR A 109 4.88 -17.94 8.13
C TYR A 109 3.45 -18.13 8.66
N SER A 110 2.47 -17.94 7.78
CA SER A 110 1.05 -18.01 8.13
C SER A 110 0.59 -19.42 8.55
N PHE A 111 1.30 -20.48 8.20
CA PHE A 111 1.03 -21.83 8.73
C PHE A 111 1.13 -21.88 10.26
N GLY A 112 2.12 -21.19 10.82
CA GLY A 112 2.28 -21.10 12.27
C GLY A 112 1.33 -20.07 12.90
N TYR A 113 1.34 -18.86 12.35
CA TYR A 113 0.63 -17.71 12.93
C TYR A 113 -0.90 -17.85 12.91
N MET A 114 -1.47 -18.35 11.81
CA MET A 114 -2.92 -18.49 11.63
C MET A 114 -3.45 -19.87 12.07
N LYS A 115 -2.63 -20.70 12.72
CA LYS A 115 -3.03 -22.02 13.17
C LYS A 115 -4.21 -21.94 14.16
N GLY A 116 -5.31 -22.61 13.83
CA GLY A 116 -6.52 -22.61 14.66
C GLY A 116 -7.48 -21.45 14.43
N GLU A 117 -7.12 -20.46 13.60
CA GLU A 117 -7.99 -19.33 13.30
C GLU A 117 -9.17 -19.73 12.40
N ARG A 118 -10.34 -19.18 12.71
CA ARG A 118 -11.55 -19.38 11.87
C ARG A 118 -11.38 -18.69 10.53
N GLY A 119 -11.65 -19.42 9.45
CA GLY A 119 -11.53 -18.88 8.09
C GLY A 119 -10.12 -18.96 7.51
N PHE A 120 -9.29 -19.88 7.97
CA PHE A 120 -7.95 -20.14 7.49
C PHE A 120 -7.89 -20.29 5.95
N GLN A 121 -8.83 -21.05 5.35
CA GLN A 121 -8.91 -21.23 3.89
C GLN A 121 -9.21 -19.91 3.18
N ARG A 122 -10.15 -19.12 3.71
CA ARG A 122 -10.48 -17.79 3.18
C ARG A 122 -9.29 -16.84 3.27
N TYR A 123 -8.50 -16.92 4.34
CA TYR A 123 -7.29 -16.15 4.51
C TYR A 123 -6.29 -16.42 3.37
N TYR A 124 -5.99 -17.69 3.09
CA TYR A 124 -5.09 -18.06 2.00
C TYR A 124 -5.64 -17.71 0.62
N ALA A 125 -6.95 -17.80 0.43
CA ALA A 125 -7.59 -17.34 -0.81
C ALA A 125 -7.35 -15.83 -1.01
N PHE A 126 -7.56 -15.01 0.01
CA PHE A 126 -7.35 -13.56 -0.08
C PHE A 126 -5.88 -13.18 -0.25
N LEU A 127 -4.95 -13.91 0.38
CA LEU A 127 -3.51 -13.72 0.13
C LEU A 127 -3.14 -14.01 -1.32
N SER A 128 -3.66 -15.09 -1.88
CA SER A 128 -3.41 -15.46 -3.29
C SER A 128 -3.96 -14.42 -4.25
N LEU A 129 -5.19 -13.92 -4.01
CA LEU A 129 -5.79 -12.85 -4.80
C LEU A 129 -4.96 -11.56 -4.72
N PHE A 130 -4.53 -11.18 -3.53
CA PHE A 130 -3.73 -9.98 -3.32
C PHE A 130 -2.38 -10.06 -4.03
N THR A 131 -1.70 -11.21 -3.95
CA THR A 131 -0.43 -11.43 -4.64
C THR A 131 -0.60 -11.38 -6.15
N MET A 132 -1.63 -12.04 -6.71
CA MET A 132 -1.95 -11.99 -8.13
C MET A 132 -2.21 -10.56 -8.58
N SER A 133 -2.97 -9.81 -7.81
CA SER A 133 -3.30 -8.42 -8.14
C SER A 133 -2.05 -7.54 -8.21
N MET A 134 -1.11 -7.73 -7.29
CA MET A 134 0.13 -6.96 -7.27
C MET A 134 1.09 -7.38 -8.38
N LEU A 135 1.19 -8.68 -8.66
CA LEU A 135 1.99 -9.18 -9.80
C LEU A 135 1.44 -8.64 -11.13
N GLY A 136 0.12 -8.65 -11.32
CA GLY A 136 -0.52 -8.08 -12.51
C GLY A 136 -0.30 -6.57 -12.65
N LEU A 137 -0.26 -5.84 -11.55
CA LEU A 137 0.03 -4.41 -11.54
C LEU A 137 1.43 -4.10 -12.08
N VAL A 138 2.44 -4.85 -11.62
CA VAL A 138 3.83 -4.55 -11.97
C VAL A 138 4.21 -5.00 -13.39
N VAL A 139 3.52 -5.95 -13.97
CA VAL A 139 3.74 -6.39 -15.36
C VAL A 139 2.80 -5.74 -16.38
N ALA A 140 2.00 -4.76 -15.97
CA ALA A 140 1.06 -4.07 -16.86
C ALA A 140 1.80 -3.42 -18.05
N THR A 141 1.25 -3.56 -19.25
CA THR A 141 1.81 -2.99 -20.48
C THR A 141 1.42 -1.53 -20.70
N ASN A 142 0.40 -1.06 -20.00
CA ASN A 142 -0.09 0.32 -20.09
C ASN A 142 -0.71 0.77 -18.76
N ILE A 143 -0.93 2.07 -18.63
CA ILE A 143 -1.40 2.69 -17.39
C ILE A 143 -2.85 2.28 -17.04
N PHE A 144 -3.69 1.98 -18.04
CA PHE A 144 -5.07 1.56 -17.80
C PHE A 144 -5.12 0.12 -17.27
N GLN A 145 -4.33 -0.79 -17.84
CA GLN A 145 -4.17 -2.14 -17.28
C GLN A 145 -3.61 -2.08 -15.86
N MET A 146 -2.62 -1.22 -15.61
CA MET A 146 -2.11 -0.99 -14.26
C MET A 146 -3.22 -0.55 -13.31
N TYR A 147 -4.11 0.35 -13.75
CA TYR A 147 -5.24 0.82 -12.95
C TYR A 147 -6.22 -0.31 -12.60
N LEU A 148 -6.51 -1.23 -13.50
CA LEU A 148 -7.38 -2.38 -13.22
C LEU A 148 -6.82 -3.25 -12.07
N PHE A 149 -5.54 -3.58 -12.14
CA PHE A 149 -4.89 -4.33 -11.06
C PHE A 149 -4.71 -3.49 -9.79
N TRP A 150 -4.55 -2.18 -9.92
CA TRP A 150 -4.53 -1.23 -8.82
C TRP A 150 -5.83 -1.28 -8.00
N GLU A 151 -6.94 -1.31 -8.70
CA GLU A 151 -8.25 -1.45 -8.09
C GLU A 151 -8.42 -2.80 -7.39
N LEU A 152 -7.92 -3.87 -8.01
CA LEU A 152 -7.97 -5.22 -7.46
C LEU A 152 -7.08 -5.36 -6.22
N VAL A 153 -5.92 -4.70 -6.17
CA VAL A 153 -5.09 -4.56 -4.95
C VAL A 153 -5.89 -3.86 -3.85
N GLY A 154 -6.65 -2.83 -4.18
CA GLY A 154 -7.52 -2.13 -3.22
C GLY A 154 -8.59 -3.02 -2.62
N VAL A 155 -9.30 -3.80 -3.45
CA VAL A 155 -10.34 -4.73 -2.99
C VAL A 155 -9.74 -5.86 -2.15
N SER A 156 -8.66 -6.48 -2.60
CA SER A 156 -8.04 -7.59 -1.87
C SER A 156 -7.44 -7.13 -0.53
N SER A 157 -6.88 -5.92 -0.46
CA SER A 157 -6.44 -5.33 0.81
C SER A 157 -7.60 -5.06 1.77
N TYR A 158 -8.74 -4.57 1.27
CA TYR A 158 -9.96 -4.40 2.06
C TYR A 158 -10.39 -5.71 2.72
N LEU A 159 -10.40 -6.82 1.96
CA LEU A 159 -10.76 -8.15 2.45
C LEU A 159 -9.78 -8.66 3.51
N LEU A 160 -8.49 -8.37 3.34
CA LEU A 160 -7.43 -8.80 4.26
C LEU A 160 -7.40 -7.96 5.55
N ILE A 161 -7.54 -6.64 5.47
CA ILE A 161 -7.62 -5.76 6.66
C ILE A 161 -8.87 -6.09 7.47
N GLY A 162 -10.01 -6.29 6.78
CA GLY A 162 -11.28 -6.68 7.37
C GLY A 162 -11.42 -8.19 7.64
N PHE A 163 -10.34 -8.96 7.68
CA PHE A 163 -10.41 -10.40 7.87
C PHE A 163 -11.18 -10.80 9.13
N TYR A 164 -10.98 -10.09 10.23
CA TYR A 164 -11.73 -10.23 11.47
C TYR A 164 -13.03 -9.43 11.43
N TYR A 165 -13.90 -9.74 10.46
CA TYR A 165 -15.14 -9.00 10.16
C TYR A 165 -16.17 -8.98 11.30
N THR A 166 -15.95 -9.70 12.40
CA THR A 166 -16.76 -9.66 13.62
C THR A 166 -16.26 -8.58 14.61
N LYS A 167 -15.05 -8.05 14.41
CA LYS A 167 -14.48 -7.01 15.27
C LYS A 167 -14.83 -5.63 14.70
N PRO A 168 -15.53 -4.76 15.46
CA PRO A 168 -15.90 -3.42 14.98
C PRO A 168 -14.71 -2.57 14.52
N ALA A 169 -13.57 -2.69 15.23
CA ALA A 169 -12.33 -1.98 14.86
C ALA A 169 -11.81 -2.41 13.47
N ALA A 170 -11.79 -3.71 13.16
CA ALA A 170 -11.35 -4.21 11.87
C ALA A 170 -12.30 -3.80 10.73
N ILE A 171 -13.62 -3.77 11.00
CA ILE A 171 -14.61 -3.27 10.04
C ILE A 171 -14.39 -1.79 9.76
N ALA A 172 -14.19 -0.96 10.79
CA ALA A 172 -13.95 0.47 10.64
C ALA A 172 -12.63 0.73 9.88
N ALA A 173 -11.57 0.01 10.22
CA ALA A 173 -10.25 0.12 9.59
C ALA A 173 -10.29 -0.24 8.10
N SER A 174 -10.93 -1.35 7.74
CA SER A 174 -11.05 -1.78 6.34
C SER A 174 -11.87 -0.80 5.50
N LYS A 175 -13.00 -0.31 6.03
CA LYS A 175 -13.81 0.73 5.39
C LYS A 175 -13.01 2.02 5.19
N LYS A 176 -12.29 2.48 6.23
CA LYS A 176 -11.47 3.70 6.15
C LYS A 176 -10.39 3.55 5.07
N ALA A 177 -9.66 2.44 5.08
CA ALA A 177 -8.63 2.16 4.08
C ALA A 177 -9.21 2.16 2.65
N PHE A 178 -10.34 1.50 2.45
CA PHE A 178 -10.99 1.44 1.15
C PHE A 178 -11.47 2.81 0.68
N ILE A 179 -12.18 3.58 1.51
CA ILE A 179 -12.75 4.87 1.14
C ILE A 179 -11.64 5.88 0.81
N VAL A 180 -10.60 5.99 1.66
CA VAL A 180 -9.50 6.93 1.44
C VAL A 180 -8.74 6.62 0.15
N THR A 181 -8.42 5.35 -0.09
CA THR A 181 -7.71 4.96 -1.31
C THR A 181 -8.60 5.12 -2.55
N ARG A 182 -9.91 4.84 -2.47
CA ARG A 182 -10.84 5.05 -3.59
C ARG A 182 -11.01 6.50 -3.96
N PHE A 183 -11.06 7.39 -2.98
CA PHE A 183 -11.10 8.83 -3.25
C PHE A 183 -9.85 9.28 -4.04
N ALA A 184 -8.68 8.76 -3.67
CA ALA A 184 -7.44 9.00 -4.40
C ALA A 184 -7.46 8.37 -5.81
N ASP A 185 -8.00 7.16 -5.93
CA ASP A 185 -8.09 6.42 -7.20
C ASP A 185 -9.00 7.12 -8.22
N LEU A 186 -9.99 7.93 -7.77
CA LEU A 186 -10.78 8.79 -8.65
C LEU A 186 -9.89 9.83 -9.35
N GLY A 187 -8.98 10.48 -8.61
CA GLY A 187 -7.99 11.37 -9.20
C GLY A 187 -7.10 10.64 -10.22
N PHE A 188 -6.66 9.43 -9.87
CA PHE A 188 -5.88 8.59 -10.78
C PHE A 188 -6.62 8.29 -12.09
N LEU A 189 -7.88 7.87 -12.02
CA LEU A 189 -8.69 7.59 -13.20
C LEU A 189 -8.87 8.82 -14.10
N ILE A 190 -9.19 9.97 -13.49
CA ILE A 190 -9.32 11.23 -14.24
C ILE A 190 -7.98 11.56 -14.93
N GLY A 191 -6.85 11.39 -14.22
CA GLY A 191 -5.52 11.58 -14.79
C GLY A 191 -5.25 10.66 -15.98
N ILE A 192 -5.62 9.38 -15.89
CA ILE A 192 -5.49 8.42 -17.00
C ILE A 192 -6.32 8.84 -18.21
N LEU A 193 -7.57 9.27 -18.01
CA LEU A 193 -8.46 9.69 -19.10
C LEU A 193 -7.93 10.98 -19.78
N VAL A 194 -7.46 11.95 -18.99
CA VAL A 194 -6.82 13.16 -19.52
C VAL A 194 -5.57 12.80 -20.31
N TYR A 195 -4.73 11.90 -19.77
CA TYR A 195 -3.53 11.42 -20.44
C TYR A 195 -3.88 10.76 -21.78
N GLY A 196 -4.78 9.77 -21.79
CA GLY A 196 -5.17 9.06 -23.01
C GLY A 196 -5.71 9.98 -24.08
N TYR A 197 -6.51 10.99 -23.70
CA TYR A 197 -7.09 11.94 -24.65
C TYR A 197 -6.01 12.86 -25.29
N TYR A 198 -5.09 13.40 -24.48
CA TYR A 198 -4.10 14.35 -24.97
C TYR A 198 -2.82 13.71 -25.50
N ALA A 199 -2.42 12.55 -24.96
CA ALA A 199 -1.25 11.79 -25.44
C ALA A 199 -1.57 10.87 -26.62
N GLY A 200 -2.85 10.52 -26.84
CA GLY A 200 -3.25 9.57 -27.88
C GLY A 200 -2.82 8.12 -27.61
N THR A 201 -2.34 7.83 -26.42
CA THR A 201 -1.88 6.50 -25.99
C THR A 201 -2.04 6.32 -24.48
N TYR A 202 -2.02 5.06 -24.03
CA TYR A 202 -1.95 4.69 -22.61
C TYR A 202 -0.60 4.09 -22.21
N THR A 203 0.38 4.07 -23.10
CA THR A 203 1.72 3.51 -22.84
C THR A 203 2.54 4.39 -21.92
N PHE A 204 3.67 3.86 -21.42
CA PHE A 204 4.56 4.55 -20.49
C PHE A 204 5.68 5.33 -21.18
N SER A 205 5.76 5.26 -22.51
CA SER A 205 6.86 5.84 -23.30
C SER A 205 6.47 7.18 -23.91
N PRO A 206 7.27 8.25 -23.72
CA PRO A 206 7.06 9.52 -24.41
C PRO A 206 7.12 9.39 -25.95
N ASN A 207 7.93 8.45 -26.46
CA ASN A 207 8.13 8.23 -27.90
C ASN A 207 6.90 7.71 -28.64
N GLU A 208 5.92 7.16 -27.92
CA GLU A 208 4.68 6.62 -28.48
C GLU A 208 3.53 7.62 -28.44
N MET A 209 3.79 8.85 -27.99
CA MET A 209 2.76 9.88 -27.85
C MET A 209 2.50 10.59 -29.18
N ALA A 210 1.21 10.69 -29.52
CA ALA A 210 0.72 11.54 -30.61
C ALA A 210 -0.05 12.73 -29.99
N LEU A 211 0.69 13.75 -29.53
CA LEU A 211 0.12 14.86 -28.77
C LEU A 211 -0.99 15.60 -29.53
N ALA A 212 -2.18 15.66 -28.98
CA ALA A 212 -3.25 16.53 -29.44
C ALA A 212 -2.88 18.02 -29.22
N LYS A 213 -3.57 18.92 -29.91
CA LYS A 213 -3.36 20.38 -29.78
C LYS A 213 -3.48 20.80 -28.31
N GLY A 214 -2.43 21.40 -27.76
CA GLY A 214 -2.34 21.78 -26.35
C GLY A 214 -2.00 20.65 -25.40
N GLY A 215 -1.73 19.43 -25.89
CA GLY A 215 -1.49 18.24 -25.08
C GLY A 215 -0.29 18.40 -24.11
N ALA A 216 0.80 18.97 -24.59
CA ALA A 216 1.99 19.19 -23.75
C ALA A 216 1.71 19.97 -22.45
N ALA A 217 0.75 20.91 -22.47
CA ALA A 217 0.34 21.67 -21.28
C ALA A 217 -0.58 20.87 -20.35
N MET A 218 -1.24 19.82 -20.84
CA MET A 218 -2.18 19.01 -20.07
C MET A 218 -1.55 17.76 -19.45
N ILE A 219 -0.42 17.30 -19.98
CA ILE A 219 0.30 16.14 -19.43
C ILE A 219 0.74 16.36 -17.97
N PRO A 220 1.27 17.53 -17.55
CA PRO A 220 1.58 17.77 -16.15
C PRO A 220 0.37 17.64 -15.23
N LEU A 221 -0.82 18.12 -15.65
CA LEU A 221 -2.05 17.95 -14.90
C LEU A 221 -2.42 16.47 -14.78
N ALA A 222 -2.35 15.72 -15.88
CA ALA A 222 -2.64 14.28 -15.88
C ALA A 222 -1.71 13.52 -14.92
N LEU A 223 -0.40 13.76 -14.98
CA LEU A 223 0.59 13.14 -14.10
C LEU A 223 0.39 13.55 -12.63
N GLY A 224 0.04 14.79 -12.36
CA GLY A 224 -0.29 15.26 -11.02
C GLY A 224 -1.53 14.55 -10.45
N LEU A 225 -2.58 14.38 -11.24
CA LEU A 225 -3.79 13.63 -10.85
C LEU A 225 -3.49 12.13 -10.65
N MET A 226 -2.64 11.54 -11.49
CA MET A 226 -2.18 10.16 -11.30
C MET A 226 -1.39 10.01 -9.99
N PHE A 227 -0.55 11.00 -9.65
CA PHE A 227 0.20 11.00 -8.40
C PHE A 227 -0.73 11.06 -7.18
N ILE A 228 -1.90 11.69 -7.24
CA ILE A 228 -2.89 11.63 -6.13
C ILE A 228 -3.28 10.18 -5.83
N GLY A 229 -3.55 9.36 -6.85
CA GLY A 229 -3.77 7.93 -6.68
C GLY A 229 -2.56 7.22 -6.05
N GLY A 230 -1.36 7.51 -6.54
CA GLY A 230 -0.11 7.03 -5.96
C GLY A 230 0.05 7.42 -4.49
N ALA A 231 -0.23 8.68 -4.15
CA ALA A 231 -0.19 9.19 -2.78
C ALA A 231 -1.20 8.48 -1.86
N GLY A 232 -2.39 8.14 -2.36
CA GLY A 232 -3.41 7.40 -1.61
C GLY A 232 -2.94 6.00 -1.21
N LYS A 233 -2.47 5.19 -2.16
CA LYS A 233 -1.96 3.82 -1.90
C LYS A 233 -0.68 3.84 -1.07
N SER A 234 0.22 4.77 -1.34
CA SER A 234 1.50 4.91 -0.63
C SER A 234 1.37 5.66 0.70
N ALA A 235 0.16 5.99 1.13
CA ALA A 235 -0.11 6.68 2.39
C ALA A 235 0.72 7.96 2.57
N MET A 236 0.82 8.78 1.51
CA MET A 236 1.45 10.09 1.58
C MET A 236 0.51 11.10 2.24
N PHE A 237 1.08 12.07 2.93
CA PHE A 237 0.30 13.17 3.51
C PHE A 237 -0.46 13.92 2.39
N PRO A 238 -1.74 14.26 2.58
CA PRO A 238 -2.59 14.04 3.77
C PRO A 238 -3.35 12.71 3.77
N LEU A 239 -3.21 11.85 2.78
CA LEU A 239 -3.99 10.61 2.58
C LEU A 239 -3.45 9.39 3.37
N HIS A 240 -2.59 9.61 4.38
CA HIS A 240 -1.91 8.56 5.16
C HIS A 240 -2.75 7.94 6.28
N ILE A 241 -3.88 8.54 6.63
CA ILE A 241 -4.66 8.24 7.85
C ILE A 241 -5.20 6.81 7.94
N TRP A 242 -5.28 6.09 6.83
CA TRP A 242 -5.78 4.72 6.79
C TRP A 242 -4.74 3.67 7.22
N LEU A 243 -3.44 3.95 6.99
CA LEU A 243 -2.38 2.97 7.13
C LEU A 243 -2.16 2.50 8.58
N PRO A 244 -2.11 3.41 9.60
CA PRO A 244 -1.97 2.98 10.99
C PRO A 244 -3.17 2.16 11.50
N ASP A 245 -4.36 2.41 10.99
CA ASP A 245 -5.56 1.68 11.39
C ASP A 245 -5.68 0.32 10.67
N ALA A 246 -5.04 0.17 9.49
CA ALA A 246 -4.93 -1.11 8.79
C ALA A 246 -4.20 -2.20 9.61
N MET A 247 -3.57 -1.83 10.73
CA MET A 247 -2.94 -2.75 11.69
C MET A 247 -3.95 -3.68 12.41
N GLU A 248 -5.26 -3.45 12.29
CA GLU A 248 -6.30 -4.35 12.82
C GLU A 248 -6.38 -5.70 12.08
N GLY A 249 -5.82 -5.79 10.88
CA GLY A 249 -5.67 -7.06 10.16
C GLY A 249 -4.62 -8.00 10.78
N PRO A 250 -4.58 -9.29 10.35
CA PRO A 250 -3.56 -10.23 10.80
C PRO A 250 -2.14 -9.73 10.50
N THR A 251 -1.20 -9.97 11.41
CA THR A 251 0.17 -9.42 11.27
C THR A 251 0.91 -9.87 10.00
N PRO A 252 0.79 -11.12 9.51
CA PRO A 252 1.41 -11.48 8.23
C PRO A 252 0.85 -10.70 7.04
N VAL A 253 -0.43 -10.30 7.09
CA VAL A 253 -1.02 -9.38 6.10
C VAL A 253 -0.35 -8.01 6.18
N SER A 254 -0.14 -7.49 7.39
CA SER A 254 0.58 -6.23 7.57
C SER A 254 1.99 -6.32 6.99
N ALA A 255 2.71 -7.44 7.18
CA ALA A 255 4.01 -7.66 6.57
C ALA A 255 3.95 -7.56 5.03
N LEU A 256 2.97 -8.20 4.41
CA LEU A 256 2.82 -8.20 2.95
C LEU A 256 2.44 -6.80 2.41
N ILE A 257 1.42 -6.15 2.99
CA ILE A 257 0.94 -4.83 2.57
C ILE A 257 2.04 -3.76 2.69
N HIS A 258 2.80 -3.77 3.80
CA HIS A 258 3.71 -2.68 4.15
C HIS A 258 5.14 -2.86 3.63
N ALA A 259 5.55 -4.09 3.26
CA ALA A 259 6.90 -4.33 2.81
C ALA A 259 7.06 -4.21 1.29
N ALA A 260 6.30 -4.99 0.53
CA ALA A 260 6.62 -5.28 -0.87
C ALA A 260 5.48 -4.97 -1.85
N THR A 261 4.30 -4.56 -1.39
CA THR A 261 3.12 -4.56 -2.25
C THR A 261 2.36 -3.24 -2.25
N MET A 262 1.22 -3.13 -1.58
CA MET A 262 0.28 -2.02 -1.74
C MET A 262 0.91 -0.63 -1.54
N VAL A 263 1.70 -0.44 -0.49
CA VAL A 263 2.27 0.87 -0.18
C VAL A 263 3.40 1.28 -1.12
N VAL A 264 4.06 0.34 -1.77
CA VAL A 264 5.09 0.64 -2.78
C VAL A 264 4.51 0.84 -4.17
N ALA A 265 3.21 0.56 -4.37
CA ALA A 265 2.55 0.72 -5.66
C ALA A 265 2.62 2.16 -6.19
N GLY A 266 2.47 3.17 -5.32
CA GLY A 266 2.62 4.57 -5.73
C GLY A 266 4.05 4.97 -6.07
N VAL A 267 5.04 4.42 -5.37
CA VAL A 267 6.46 4.58 -5.74
C VAL A 267 6.71 3.97 -7.11
N TYR A 268 6.21 2.75 -7.33
CA TYR A 268 6.30 2.06 -8.60
C TYR A 268 5.60 2.83 -9.73
N LEU A 269 4.43 3.43 -9.47
CA LEU A 269 3.73 4.28 -10.43
C LEU A 269 4.60 5.47 -10.88
N VAL A 270 5.18 6.20 -9.92
CA VAL A 270 6.05 7.34 -10.24
C VAL A 270 7.30 6.87 -11.00
N ALA A 271 7.90 5.75 -10.61
CA ALA A 271 9.05 5.16 -11.31
C ALA A 271 8.68 4.68 -12.74
N ARG A 272 7.49 4.10 -12.91
CA ARG A 272 6.99 3.65 -14.22
C ARG A 272 6.72 4.81 -15.18
N MET A 273 6.18 5.90 -14.66
CA MET A 273 5.88 7.11 -15.42
C MET A 273 7.06 8.11 -15.44
N PHE A 274 8.22 7.74 -14.88
CA PHE A 274 9.36 8.62 -14.71
C PHE A 274 9.83 9.30 -16.02
N PRO A 275 9.91 8.63 -17.17
CA PRO A 275 10.29 9.30 -18.42
C PRO A 275 9.35 10.46 -18.78
N LEU A 276 8.04 10.30 -18.53
CA LEU A 276 7.05 11.34 -18.79
C LEU A 276 7.14 12.49 -17.78
N PHE A 277 7.44 12.18 -16.51
CA PHE A 277 7.67 13.22 -15.49
C PHE A 277 8.85 14.10 -15.82
N ILE A 278 9.97 13.51 -16.21
CA ILE A 278 11.20 14.25 -16.56
C ILE A 278 10.98 15.13 -17.77
N GLU A 279 10.31 14.62 -18.82
CA GLU A 279 10.16 15.33 -20.09
C GLU A 279 9.07 16.40 -20.03
N TYR A 280 7.90 16.10 -19.44
CA TYR A 280 6.72 16.98 -19.50
C TYR A 280 6.34 17.64 -18.18
N ALA A 281 6.73 17.08 -17.03
CA ALA A 281 6.25 17.52 -15.72
C ALA A 281 7.33 17.56 -14.62
N PRO A 282 8.52 18.13 -14.84
CA PRO A 282 9.56 18.17 -13.81
C PRO A 282 9.13 18.92 -12.55
N SER A 283 8.30 19.95 -12.67
CA SER A 283 7.74 20.66 -11.51
C SER A 283 6.84 19.79 -10.66
N VAL A 284 6.03 18.92 -11.28
CA VAL A 284 5.17 17.97 -10.56
C VAL A 284 6.03 16.91 -9.86
N LEU A 285 7.10 16.46 -10.50
CA LEU A 285 8.06 15.54 -9.90
C LEU A 285 8.71 16.14 -8.63
N HIS A 286 9.07 17.44 -8.65
CA HIS A 286 9.57 18.12 -7.46
C HIS A 286 8.50 18.25 -6.36
N ILE A 287 7.21 18.41 -6.71
CA ILE A 287 6.12 18.36 -5.72
C ILE A 287 6.09 16.99 -5.04
N VAL A 288 6.31 15.90 -5.79
CA VAL A 288 6.43 14.54 -5.21
C VAL A 288 7.55 14.50 -4.15
N ALA A 289 8.71 15.14 -4.41
CA ALA A 289 9.79 15.23 -3.43
C ALA A 289 9.37 15.97 -2.15
N TYR A 290 8.75 17.13 -2.27
CA TYR A 290 8.35 17.91 -1.10
C TYR A 290 7.26 17.22 -0.27
N VAL A 291 6.26 16.62 -0.93
CA VAL A 291 5.24 15.81 -0.27
C VAL A 291 5.88 14.59 0.42
N GLY A 292 6.83 13.93 -0.23
CA GLY A 292 7.59 12.83 0.34
C GLY A 292 8.38 13.23 1.58
N ALA A 293 9.12 14.33 1.54
CA ALA A 293 9.92 14.84 2.67
C ALA A 293 9.04 15.21 3.87
N PHE A 294 7.95 15.95 3.63
CA PHE A 294 7.00 16.29 4.70
C PHE A 294 6.38 15.03 5.31
N THR A 295 5.95 14.08 4.49
CA THR A 295 5.40 12.80 4.94
C THR A 295 6.39 12.01 5.77
N ALA A 296 7.65 11.95 5.33
CA ALA A 296 8.71 11.24 6.04
C ALA A 296 8.97 11.86 7.43
N PHE A 297 9.03 13.19 7.52
CA PHE A 297 9.21 13.92 8.78
C PHE A 297 8.03 13.73 9.73
N TYR A 298 6.81 13.93 9.23
CA TYR A 298 5.58 13.74 10.00
C TYR A 298 5.51 12.33 10.59
N ALA A 299 5.69 11.32 9.75
CA ALA A 299 5.59 9.93 10.18
C ALA A 299 6.69 9.56 11.17
N ALA A 300 7.93 10.01 10.97
CA ALA A 300 9.02 9.80 11.92
C ALA A 300 8.74 10.44 13.29
N SER A 301 8.17 11.66 13.30
CA SER A 301 7.79 12.35 14.55
C SER A 301 6.74 11.58 15.34
N VAL A 302 5.72 11.05 14.66
CA VAL A 302 4.68 10.23 15.29
C VAL A 302 5.25 8.87 15.76
N ALA A 303 6.11 8.22 14.98
CA ALA A 303 6.74 6.95 15.34
C ALA A 303 7.56 7.05 16.64
N CYS A 304 8.15 8.21 16.94
CA CYS A 304 8.92 8.43 18.17
C CYS A 304 8.11 8.29 19.46
N VAL A 305 6.78 8.43 19.41
CA VAL A 305 5.92 8.48 20.62
C VAL A 305 4.85 7.37 20.68
N GLN A 306 4.62 6.62 19.60
CA GLN A 306 3.62 5.54 19.60
C GLN A 306 4.01 4.41 20.55
N SER A 307 3.00 3.76 21.17
CA SER A 307 3.18 2.67 22.14
C SER A 307 2.89 1.28 21.56
N ASP A 308 2.10 1.19 20.47
CA ASP A 308 1.77 -0.05 19.77
C ASP A 308 2.87 -0.42 18.77
N ILE A 309 3.43 -1.64 18.87
CA ILE A 309 4.52 -2.14 18.01
C ILE A 309 4.14 -2.08 16.52
N LYS A 310 2.91 -2.47 16.15
CA LYS A 310 2.46 -2.45 14.75
C LYS A 310 2.30 -1.02 14.24
N ARG A 311 1.82 -0.10 15.08
CA ARG A 311 1.67 1.32 14.71
C ARG A 311 3.02 2.00 14.56
N VAL A 312 4.01 1.73 15.42
CA VAL A 312 5.39 2.23 15.22
C VAL A 312 5.91 1.78 13.85
N LEU A 313 5.76 0.49 13.51
CA LEU A 313 6.19 -0.04 12.22
C LEU A 313 5.40 0.53 11.04
N ALA A 314 4.11 0.84 11.20
CA ALA A 314 3.29 1.50 10.18
C ALA A 314 3.80 2.91 9.88
N PHE A 315 4.01 3.75 10.90
CA PHE A 315 4.58 5.09 10.72
C PHE A 315 6.01 5.05 10.19
N SER A 316 6.79 4.06 10.61
CA SER A 316 8.09 3.78 10.02
C SER A 316 7.99 3.45 8.53
N THR A 317 6.97 2.72 8.10
CA THR A 317 6.71 2.46 6.66
C THR A 317 6.40 3.74 5.92
N ILE A 318 5.46 4.56 6.41
CA ILE A 318 5.10 5.85 5.80
C ILE A 318 6.37 6.72 5.64
N SER A 319 7.23 6.76 6.66
CA SER A 319 8.48 7.51 6.59
C SER A 319 9.42 6.98 5.50
N GLN A 320 9.61 5.65 5.39
CA GLN A 320 10.51 5.07 4.38
C GLN A 320 9.96 5.21 2.96
N ILE A 321 8.65 5.11 2.76
CA ILE A 321 8.02 5.42 1.46
C ILE A 321 8.24 6.89 1.11
N GLY A 322 8.17 7.80 2.09
CA GLY A 322 8.57 9.19 1.92
C GLY A 322 9.99 9.36 1.38
N PHE A 323 10.97 8.60 1.91
CA PHE A 323 12.33 8.57 1.37
C PHE A 323 12.39 8.16 -0.10
N MET A 324 11.63 7.13 -0.49
CA MET A 324 11.58 6.67 -1.88
C MET A 324 10.96 7.72 -2.81
N MET A 325 9.89 8.37 -2.35
CA MET A 325 9.24 9.45 -3.12
C MET A 325 10.16 10.67 -3.26
N VAL A 326 10.90 11.02 -2.21
CA VAL A 326 11.93 12.07 -2.29
C VAL A 326 12.99 11.70 -3.31
N ALA A 327 13.50 10.46 -3.27
CA ALA A 327 14.53 10.00 -4.19
C ALA A 327 14.11 10.15 -5.65
N LEU A 328 12.91 9.72 -6.01
CA LEU A 328 12.37 9.91 -7.35
C LEU A 328 12.13 11.39 -7.67
N GLY A 329 11.59 12.13 -6.70
CA GLY A 329 11.15 13.51 -6.88
C GLY A 329 12.29 14.53 -7.01
N VAL A 330 13.48 14.24 -6.48
CA VAL A 330 14.65 15.14 -6.61
C VAL A 330 15.39 14.98 -7.94
N CYS A 331 14.98 14.06 -8.79
CA CYS A 331 15.58 13.89 -10.11
C CYS A 331 15.30 15.10 -11.00
N THR A 332 16.34 15.57 -11.70
CA THR A 332 16.28 16.68 -12.65
C THR A 332 16.59 16.25 -14.09
N SER A 333 17.10 15.03 -14.26
CA SER A 333 17.49 14.45 -15.55
C SER A 333 17.26 12.94 -15.53
N ALA A 334 17.19 12.33 -16.71
CA ALA A 334 17.25 10.88 -16.87
C ALA A 334 18.68 10.32 -16.76
N ASN A 335 19.73 11.16 -16.85
CA ASN A 335 21.10 10.73 -16.72
C ASN A 335 21.49 10.57 -15.23
N PRO A 336 21.90 9.37 -14.75
CA PRO A 336 22.30 9.17 -13.36
C PRO A 336 23.46 10.06 -12.90
N HIS A 337 24.36 10.43 -13.81
CA HIS A 337 25.50 11.30 -13.51
C HIS A 337 25.14 12.78 -13.44
N GLU A 338 24.00 13.18 -13.99
CA GLU A 338 23.56 14.57 -14.14
C GLU A 338 22.22 14.85 -13.47
N GLY A 339 21.95 14.22 -12.32
CA GLY A 339 20.75 14.46 -11.54
C GLY A 339 19.68 13.38 -11.64
N GLY A 340 19.96 12.21 -12.26
CA GLY A 340 19.05 11.07 -12.32
C GLY A 340 19.31 9.97 -11.27
N LEU A 341 20.28 10.16 -10.38
CA LEU A 341 20.69 9.17 -9.36
C LEU A 341 19.54 8.72 -8.48
N GLY A 342 18.63 9.63 -8.15
CA GLY A 342 17.52 9.36 -7.25
C GLY A 342 16.57 8.25 -7.72
N TYR A 343 16.44 8.03 -9.04
CA TYR A 343 15.65 6.93 -9.57
C TYR A 343 16.21 5.56 -9.15
N MET A 344 17.49 5.34 -9.40
CA MET A 344 18.18 4.11 -9.00
C MET A 344 18.14 3.95 -7.48
N ALA A 345 18.45 5.01 -6.73
CA ALA A 345 18.46 5.02 -5.27
C ALA A 345 17.09 4.67 -4.67
N GLY A 346 16.01 5.25 -5.21
CA GLY A 346 14.64 4.98 -4.79
C GLY A 346 14.22 3.53 -5.03
N MET A 347 14.52 2.99 -6.21
CA MET A 347 14.20 1.59 -6.55
C MET A 347 15.08 0.60 -5.77
N PHE A 348 16.34 0.94 -5.52
CA PHE A 348 17.22 0.14 -4.66
C PHE A 348 16.71 0.13 -3.21
N HIS A 349 16.27 1.28 -2.71
CA HIS A 349 15.70 1.34 -1.35
C HIS A 349 14.37 0.59 -1.25
N LEU A 350 13.55 0.59 -2.31
CA LEU A 350 12.33 -0.22 -2.39
C LEU A 350 12.66 -1.71 -2.25
N PHE A 351 13.68 -2.19 -2.98
CA PHE A 351 14.15 -3.57 -2.93
C PHE A 351 14.62 -3.97 -1.53
N THR A 352 15.53 -3.19 -0.94
CA THR A 352 16.06 -3.48 0.41
C THR A 352 15.00 -3.33 1.49
N HIS A 353 14.14 -2.30 1.39
CA HIS A 353 13.02 -2.05 2.28
C HIS A 353 12.05 -3.23 2.35
N ALA A 354 11.70 -3.82 1.20
CA ALA A 354 10.81 -4.96 1.16
C ALA A 354 11.32 -6.10 2.06
N MET A 355 12.63 -6.35 2.08
CA MET A 355 13.25 -7.42 2.86
C MET A 355 13.27 -7.12 4.36
N PHE A 356 13.87 -6.01 4.78
CA PHE A 356 13.96 -5.71 6.21
C PHE A 356 12.60 -5.32 6.82
N LYS A 357 11.67 -4.79 6.04
CA LYS A 357 10.35 -4.42 6.55
C LYS A 357 9.45 -5.64 6.76
N ALA A 358 9.49 -6.60 5.82
CA ALA A 358 8.84 -7.89 6.01
C ALA A 358 9.38 -8.58 7.27
N LEU A 359 10.69 -8.56 7.46
CA LEU A 359 11.37 -9.11 8.65
C LEU A 359 10.88 -8.45 9.95
N LEU A 360 10.76 -7.11 9.99
CA LEU A 360 10.27 -6.38 11.16
C LEU A 360 8.81 -6.73 11.49
N PHE A 361 7.92 -6.78 10.50
CA PHE A 361 6.53 -7.11 10.74
C PHE A 361 6.32 -8.58 11.12
N LEU A 362 7.02 -9.52 10.49
CA LEU A 362 6.95 -10.93 10.86
C LEU A 362 7.57 -11.15 12.26
N GLY A 363 8.67 -10.46 12.57
CA GLY A 363 9.26 -10.45 13.92
C GLY A 363 8.28 -9.89 14.96
N ALA A 364 7.59 -8.78 14.65
CA ALA A 364 6.54 -8.24 15.51
C ALA A 364 5.39 -9.24 15.70
N GLY A 365 5.01 -9.97 14.63
CA GLY A 365 4.03 -11.04 14.72
C GLY A 365 4.43 -12.15 15.69
N SER A 366 5.69 -12.57 15.64
CA SER A 366 6.24 -13.57 16.58
C SER A 366 6.19 -13.08 18.02
N ILE A 367 6.52 -11.82 18.26
CA ILE A 367 6.48 -11.19 19.59
C ILE A 367 5.02 -11.11 20.09
N ILE A 368 4.11 -10.62 19.27
CA ILE A 368 2.68 -10.51 19.61
C ILE A 368 2.08 -11.90 19.89
N HIS A 369 2.46 -12.91 19.12
CA HIS A 369 2.02 -14.29 19.34
C HIS A 369 2.46 -14.85 20.68
N ALA A 370 3.67 -14.47 21.14
CA ALA A 370 4.21 -14.91 22.42
C ALA A 370 3.65 -14.13 23.63
N VAL A 371 3.35 -12.84 23.46
CA VAL A 371 2.93 -11.92 24.56
C VAL A 371 1.42 -11.69 24.57
N HIS A 372 0.70 -12.00 23.47
CA HIS A 372 -0.72 -11.75 23.28
C HIS A 372 -1.15 -10.28 23.42
N SER A 373 -0.23 -9.33 23.19
CA SER A 373 -0.47 -7.88 23.23
C SER A 373 0.33 -7.15 22.16
N ASN A 374 -0.26 -6.07 21.60
CA ASN A 374 0.44 -5.16 20.69
C ASN A 374 1.19 -4.05 21.45
N GLU A 375 0.84 -3.80 22.72
CA GLU A 375 1.40 -2.71 23.51
C GLU A 375 2.80 -3.01 24.01
N MET A 376 3.75 -2.08 23.77
CA MET A 376 5.13 -2.21 24.20
C MET A 376 5.25 -2.29 25.74
N SER A 377 4.30 -1.73 26.47
CA SER A 377 4.27 -1.79 27.94
C SER A 377 4.05 -3.21 28.49
N ALA A 378 3.46 -4.10 27.69
CA ALA A 378 3.30 -5.52 28.03
C ALA A 378 4.53 -6.37 27.66
N MET A 379 5.51 -5.77 26.97
CA MET A 379 6.75 -6.41 26.52
C MET A 379 7.91 -6.01 27.42
N GLY A 380 9.03 -6.66 27.29
CA GLY A 380 10.26 -6.36 28.01
C GLY A 380 11.06 -7.62 28.27
N GLY A 381 12.39 -7.52 28.25
CA GLY A 381 13.28 -8.63 28.56
C GLY A 381 13.21 -9.86 27.67
N LEU A 382 12.49 -9.78 26.51
CA LEU A 382 12.19 -10.92 25.64
C LEU A 382 13.40 -11.56 24.97
N ARG A 383 14.58 -10.91 24.99
CA ARG A 383 15.82 -11.43 24.37
C ARG A 383 16.23 -12.81 24.85
N LYS A 384 15.89 -13.16 26.12
CA LYS A 384 16.25 -14.46 26.73
C LYS A 384 15.32 -15.58 26.28
N TYR A 385 14.05 -15.24 25.98
CA TYR A 385 12.99 -16.18 25.67
C TYR A 385 12.84 -16.41 24.17
N MET A 386 13.22 -15.42 23.35
CA MET A 386 13.05 -15.42 21.89
C MET A 386 14.36 -15.04 21.17
N PRO A 387 15.44 -15.87 21.29
CA PRO A 387 16.75 -15.50 20.77
C PRO A 387 16.79 -15.36 19.24
N ILE A 388 16.09 -16.20 18.48
CA ILE A 388 16.06 -16.14 17.01
C ILE A 388 15.32 -14.87 16.57
N THR A 389 14.13 -14.64 17.12
CA THR A 389 13.35 -13.43 16.86
C THR A 389 14.14 -12.17 17.25
N HIS A 390 14.83 -12.19 18.38
CA HIS A 390 15.67 -11.08 18.86
C HIS A 390 16.77 -10.70 17.87
N ILE A 391 17.58 -11.69 17.43
CA ILE A 391 18.71 -11.44 16.52
C ILE A 391 18.21 -10.97 15.15
N THR A 392 17.20 -11.63 14.59
CA THR A 392 16.65 -11.27 13.29
C THR A 392 16.00 -9.89 13.30
N PHE A 393 15.31 -9.52 14.38
CA PHE A 393 14.73 -8.19 14.56
C PHE A 393 15.83 -7.11 14.70
N LEU A 394 16.92 -7.39 15.42
CA LEU A 394 18.07 -6.49 15.54
C LEU A 394 18.72 -6.24 14.18
N ILE A 395 18.93 -7.29 13.37
CA ILE A 395 19.45 -7.14 11.99
C ILE A 395 18.58 -6.18 11.18
N ALA A 396 17.28 -6.33 11.27
CA ALA A 396 16.36 -5.43 10.56
C ALA A 396 16.38 -3.99 11.11
N CYS A 397 16.51 -3.81 12.42
CA CYS A 397 16.67 -2.49 13.04
C CYS A 397 17.96 -1.79 12.58
N LEU A 398 19.07 -2.51 12.51
CA LEU A 398 20.35 -1.99 12.00
C LEU A 398 20.26 -1.64 10.52
N ALA A 399 19.60 -2.47 9.73
CA ALA A 399 19.39 -2.22 8.30
C ALA A 399 18.57 -0.94 8.07
N ILE A 400 17.42 -0.79 8.71
CA ILE A 400 16.58 0.39 8.54
C ILE A 400 17.22 1.66 9.12
N ALA A 401 18.05 1.54 10.17
CA ALA A 401 18.81 2.66 10.72
C ALA A 401 19.92 3.15 9.78
N GLY A 402 20.29 2.35 8.78
CA GLY A 402 21.36 2.70 7.84
C GLY A 402 22.76 2.48 8.40
N ILE A 403 22.95 1.40 9.16
CA ILE A 403 24.26 1.01 9.70
C ILE A 403 24.93 0.00 8.75
N PRO A 404 26.21 0.24 8.34
CA PRO A 404 26.95 -0.75 7.57
C PRO A 404 27.21 -2.01 8.41
N PRO A 405 27.28 -3.22 7.83
CA PRO A 405 27.23 -3.55 6.42
C PRO A 405 25.83 -3.93 5.91
N PHE A 406 24.75 -3.55 6.59
CA PHE A 406 23.38 -3.97 6.25
C PHE A 406 22.85 -3.23 5.02
N SER A 407 21.94 -3.87 4.29
CA SER A 407 21.47 -3.43 2.97
C SER A 407 20.85 -2.02 2.96
N GLY A 408 20.15 -1.64 4.05
CA GLY A 408 19.54 -0.32 4.16
C GLY A 408 20.53 0.84 4.20
N PHE A 409 21.78 0.61 4.59
CA PHE A 409 22.84 1.61 4.52
C PHE A 409 23.11 2.02 3.06
N PHE A 410 23.43 1.06 2.20
CA PHE A 410 23.79 1.33 0.81
C PHE A 410 22.68 2.06 0.06
N SER A 411 21.44 1.60 0.17
CA SER A 411 20.31 2.21 -0.52
C SER A 411 19.95 3.60 0.02
N LYS A 412 20.05 3.82 1.34
CA LYS A 412 19.73 5.11 1.96
C LYS A 412 20.82 6.16 1.69
N ASP A 413 22.07 5.74 1.65
CA ASP A 413 23.19 6.62 1.32
C ASP A 413 23.06 7.21 -0.06
N GLU A 414 22.70 6.40 -1.07
CA GLU A 414 22.43 6.86 -2.43
C GLU A 414 21.25 7.85 -2.49
N ILE A 415 20.20 7.64 -1.67
CA ILE A 415 19.09 8.61 -1.57
C ILE A 415 19.59 9.95 -1.02
N LEU A 416 20.37 9.91 0.07
CA LEU A 416 20.91 11.14 0.66
C LEU A 416 21.85 11.87 -0.31
N THR A 417 22.69 11.14 -1.02
CA THR A 417 23.56 11.69 -2.07
C THR A 417 22.74 12.41 -3.14
N ALA A 418 21.68 11.78 -3.66
CA ALA A 418 20.76 12.40 -4.61
C ALA A 418 20.09 13.67 -4.04
N CYS A 419 19.70 13.64 -2.77
CA CYS A 419 19.11 14.80 -2.09
C CYS A 419 20.10 15.96 -1.97
N PHE A 420 21.37 15.71 -1.63
CA PHE A 420 22.41 16.73 -1.58
C PHE A 420 22.76 17.30 -2.95
N GLN A 421 22.74 16.47 -4.00
CA GLN A 421 22.92 16.93 -5.39
C GLN A 421 21.79 17.88 -5.82
N PHE A 422 20.56 17.61 -5.41
CA PHE A 422 19.41 18.47 -5.70
C PHE A 422 19.44 19.78 -4.90
N SER A 423 19.62 19.69 -3.59
CA SER A 423 19.68 20.84 -2.68
C SER A 423 20.30 20.46 -1.34
N PRO A 424 21.29 21.24 -0.83
CA PRO A 424 21.83 21.04 0.51
C PRO A 424 20.77 21.01 1.61
N ILE A 425 19.72 21.84 1.48
CA ILE A 425 18.61 21.90 2.45
C ILE A 425 17.85 20.56 2.46
N MET A 426 17.51 20.01 1.29
CA MET A 426 16.84 18.72 1.18
C MET A 426 17.72 17.60 1.75
N GLY A 427 19.02 17.61 1.43
CA GLY A 427 19.98 16.65 1.99
C GLY A 427 20.01 16.65 3.52
N TRP A 428 20.08 17.82 4.14
CA TRP A 428 20.08 17.93 5.61
C TRP A 428 18.74 17.55 6.24
N ILE A 429 17.60 17.94 5.65
CA ILE A 429 16.27 17.52 6.12
C ILE A 429 16.18 15.99 6.13
N MET A 430 16.56 15.33 5.03
CA MET A 430 16.48 13.88 4.92
C MET A 430 17.49 13.18 5.85
N THR A 431 18.66 13.77 6.08
CA THR A 431 19.66 13.25 7.04
C THR A 431 19.12 13.30 8.48
N VAL A 432 18.45 14.39 8.88
CA VAL A 432 17.79 14.48 10.20
C VAL A 432 16.71 13.42 10.35
N ILE A 433 15.88 13.22 9.32
CA ILE A 433 14.81 12.19 9.32
C ILE A 433 15.43 10.79 9.40
N ALA A 434 16.58 10.55 8.76
CA ALA A 434 17.32 9.28 8.90
C ALA A 434 17.78 9.05 10.33
N GLY A 435 18.25 10.09 11.02
CA GLY A 435 18.56 10.03 12.47
C GLY A 435 17.33 9.72 13.33
N MET A 436 16.20 10.37 13.05
CA MET A 436 14.93 10.06 13.73
C MET A 436 14.52 8.59 13.50
N THR A 437 14.76 8.05 12.32
CA THR A 437 14.51 6.63 12.00
C THR A 437 15.33 5.71 12.91
N ALA A 438 16.62 5.96 13.03
CA ALA A 438 17.49 5.20 13.93
C ALA A 438 17.01 5.30 15.39
N PHE A 439 16.61 6.50 15.83
CA PHE A 439 16.13 6.73 17.19
C PHE A 439 14.87 5.93 17.51
N TYR A 440 13.78 6.06 16.72
CA TYR A 440 12.53 5.37 17.06
C TYR A 440 12.61 3.85 16.88
N MET A 441 13.43 3.36 15.96
CA MET A 441 13.64 1.92 15.81
C MET A 441 14.38 1.31 17.00
N PHE A 442 15.39 1.99 17.52
CA PHE A 442 16.09 1.51 18.71
C PHE A 442 15.29 1.75 20.01
N ARG A 443 14.44 2.80 20.06
CA ARG A 443 13.43 2.92 21.11
C ARG A 443 12.51 1.68 21.12
N LEU A 444 12.00 1.28 19.96
CA LEU A 444 11.17 0.08 19.80
C LEU A 444 11.94 -1.17 20.24
N TYR A 445 13.16 -1.36 19.76
CA TYR A 445 14.01 -2.50 20.07
C TYR A 445 14.28 -2.63 21.58
N TYR A 446 14.68 -1.55 22.24
CA TYR A 446 14.92 -1.57 23.68
C TYR A 446 13.66 -1.81 24.49
N GLY A 447 12.54 -1.23 24.09
CA GLY A 447 11.25 -1.43 24.74
C GLY A 447 10.79 -2.90 24.74
N ILE A 448 11.11 -3.64 23.68
CA ILE A 448 10.71 -5.04 23.51
C ILE A 448 11.70 -5.99 24.19
N PHE A 449 12.98 -5.83 23.94
CA PHE A 449 13.98 -6.86 24.27
C PHE A 449 14.78 -6.57 25.53
N TRP A 450 14.84 -5.31 26.00
CA TRP A 450 15.70 -4.90 27.11
C TRP A 450 14.95 -4.29 28.29
N ALA A 451 13.87 -3.56 28.08
CA ALA A 451 13.15 -2.91 29.18
C ALA A 451 12.74 -3.92 30.26
N GLY A 452 13.15 -3.65 31.50
CA GLY A 452 12.97 -4.61 32.59
C GLY A 452 11.60 -4.54 33.22
N SER A 453 10.71 -5.38 32.79
CA SER A 453 9.68 -5.99 33.64
C SER A 453 9.77 -7.47 33.33
N GLU A 454 9.86 -8.35 34.35
CA GLU A 454 9.63 -9.74 34.06
C GLU A 454 8.26 -9.87 33.40
N PRO A 455 8.16 -10.57 32.25
CA PRO A 455 6.88 -10.76 31.58
C PRO A 455 5.92 -11.43 32.58
N GLY A 456 4.84 -10.73 32.93
CA GLY A 456 3.86 -11.21 33.90
C GLY A 456 3.72 -10.43 35.21
N GLN A 457 4.62 -9.51 35.56
CA GLN A 457 4.59 -8.84 36.88
C GLN A 457 3.73 -7.57 36.97
N LYS A 458 3.23 -7.02 35.86
CA LYS A 458 2.42 -5.78 35.87
C LYS A 458 0.91 -5.98 35.89
N SER A 459 0.39 -7.19 36.01
CA SER A 459 -1.05 -7.48 36.07
C SER A 459 -1.54 -7.94 37.46
N ALA A 460 -0.76 -7.75 38.52
CA ALA A 460 -1.13 -8.16 39.87
C ALA A 460 -2.12 -7.22 40.60
N SER A 461 -2.68 -6.21 39.91
CA SER A 461 -3.70 -5.31 40.48
C SER A 461 -5.14 -5.68 40.16
N ASP A 462 -5.39 -6.63 39.25
CA ASP A 462 -6.70 -7.22 39.02
C ASP A 462 -6.66 -8.71 39.43
N GLY A 463 -7.30 -9.00 40.55
CA GLY A 463 -7.30 -10.31 41.21
C GLY A 463 -7.95 -11.43 40.40
N GLY A 464 -7.28 -11.92 39.40
CA GLY A 464 -7.60 -13.09 38.62
C GLY A 464 -6.37 -13.97 38.43
N ASP A 465 -6.42 -15.22 38.90
CA ASP A 465 -5.46 -16.29 38.59
C ASP A 465 -5.40 -16.56 37.08
N SER A 466 -4.71 -15.72 36.34
CA SER A 466 -4.38 -16.01 34.94
C SER A 466 -2.93 -16.46 34.88
N HIS A 467 -2.69 -17.77 34.76
CA HIS A 467 -1.46 -18.33 34.25
C HIS A 467 -1.17 -17.73 32.88
N MET A 468 -0.49 -16.59 32.81
CA MET A 468 0.06 -16.11 31.55
C MET A 468 1.10 -17.11 31.07
N PRO A 469 0.98 -17.66 29.84
CA PRO A 469 1.99 -18.56 29.31
C PRO A 469 3.33 -17.83 29.27
N HIS A 470 4.40 -18.49 29.75
CA HIS A 470 5.74 -17.95 29.64
C HIS A 470 6.07 -17.69 28.17
N PRO A 471 6.63 -16.51 27.80
CA PRO A 471 7.03 -16.25 26.45
C PRO A 471 7.99 -17.34 25.95
N HIS A 472 7.76 -17.85 24.76
CA HIS A 472 8.59 -18.87 24.13
C HIS A 472 8.88 -18.50 22.69
N GLU A 473 9.93 -19.08 22.12
CA GLU A 473 10.28 -18.89 20.72
C GLU A 473 9.20 -19.46 19.81
N SER A 474 9.03 -18.82 18.66
CA SER A 474 8.04 -19.22 17.67
C SER A 474 8.37 -20.57 17.01
N PRO A 475 7.37 -21.29 16.48
CA PRO A 475 7.60 -22.55 15.77
C PRO A 475 8.44 -22.34 14.50
N LEU A 476 9.05 -23.44 13.99
CA LEU A 476 9.95 -23.38 12.84
C LEU A 476 9.31 -22.74 11.60
N ALA A 477 8.02 -22.97 11.36
CA ALA A 477 7.28 -22.38 10.24
C ALA A 477 7.29 -20.84 10.27
N MET A 478 7.41 -20.24 11.46
CA MET A 478 7.53 -18.80 11.64
C MET A 478 9.00 -18.34 11.66
N ASN A 479 9.89 -19.10 12.30
CA ASN A 479 11.29 -18.73 12.42
C ASN A 479 12.08 -18.86 11.11
N LEU A 480 11.74 -19.83 10.25
CA LEU A 480 12.42 -20.02 8.96
C LEU A 480 12.32 -18.79 8.05
N PRO A 481 11.14 -18.19 7.82
CA PRO A 481 11.04 -16.93 7.09
C PRO A 481 11.84 -15.78 7.72
N LEU A 482 11.88 -15.66 9.05
CA LEU A 482 12.68 -14.65 9.72
C LEU A 482 14.18 -14.81 9.44
N MET A 483 14.70 -16.03 9.54
CA MET A 483 16.11 -16.32 9.26
C MET A 483 16.47 -16.04 7.79
N LEU A 484 15.63 -16.47 6.85
CA LEU A 484 15.86 -16.24 5.43
C LEU A 484 15.86 -14.73 5.09
N LEU A 485 14.87 -13.99 5.59
CA LEU A 485 14.81 -12.54 5.40
C LEU A 485 16.01 -11.83 6.07
N ALA A 486 16.48 -12.29 7.21
CA ALA A 486 17.65 -11.73 7.86
C ALA A 486 18.90 -11.90 7.00
N VAL A 487 19.13 -13.07 6.42
CA VAL A 487 20.24 -13.32 5.48
C VAL A 487 20.13 -12.40 4.26
N VAL A 488 18.96 -12.33 3.63
CA VAL A 488 18.75 -11.45 2.49
C VAL A 488 18.95 -9.97 2.87
N THR A 489 18.50 -9.55 4.04
CA THR A 489 18.70 -8.18 4.56
C THR A 489 20.18 -7.81 4.72
N ILE A 490 21.04 -8.77 5.05
CA ILE A 490 22.50 -8.55 5.12
C ILE A 490 23.09 -8.46 3.71
N VAL A 491 22.74 -9.41 2.83
CA VAL A 491 23.41 -9.60 1.53
C VAL A 491 22.91 -8.64 0.46
N ALA A 492 21.66 -8.25 0.49
CA ALA A 492 21.01 -7.46 -0.57
C ALA A 492 21.71 -6.11 -0.88
N GLY A 493 22.40 -5.53 0.10
CA GLY A 493 23.16 -4.30 -0.09
C GLY A 493 24.38 -4.42 -0.98
N PHE A 494 24.91 -5.62 -1.16
CA PHE A 494 26.11 -5.88 -1.97
C PHE A 494 25.77 -6.19 -3.45
N ILE A 495 24.48 -6.24 -3.80
CA ILE A 495 24.06 -6.40 -5.19
C ILE A 495 24.42 -5.12 -5.95
N PRO A 496 25.10 -5.22 -7.10
CA PRO A 496 25.42 -4.05 -7.95
C PRO A 496 24.14 -3.54 -8.65
N PHE A 497 23.22 -2.99 -7.86
CA PHE A 497 21.85 -2.67 -8.27
C PHE A 497 21.80 -1.72 -9.46
N GLY A 498 22.67 -0.70 -9.49
CA GLY A 498 22.76 0.24 -10.58
C GLY A 498 23.18 -0.37 -11.93
N HIS A 499 23.82 -1.55 -11.91
CA HIS A 499 24.08 -2.28 -13.15
C HIS A 499 22.80 -2.83 -13.78
N PHE A 500 21.75 -3.09 -13.02
CA PHE A 500 20.50 -3.66 -13.49
C PHE A 500 19.43 -2.61 -13.72
N ILE A 501 19.39 -1.58 -12.86
CA ILE A 501 18.32 -0.57 -12.86
C ILE A 501 18.93 0.81 -12.71
N SER A 502 18.69 1.66 -13.72
CA SER A 502 19.08 3.08 -13.72
C SER A 502 18.01 3.91 -14.44
N SER A 503 18.07 5.22 -14.29
CA SER A 503 17.09 6.15 -14.87
C SER A 503 17.11 6.22 -16.40
N ASN A 504 18.28 5.98 -17.02
CA ASN A 504 18.45 5.92 -18.47
C ASN A 504 18.54 4.48 -19.03
N GLY A 505 18.45 3.46 -18.16
CA GLY A 505 18.57 2.05 -18.52
C GLY A 505 20.00 1.52 -18.72
N GLU A 506 21.02 2.40 -18.77
CA GLU A 506 22.42 2.00 -18.88
C GLU A 506 22.99 1.52 -17.54
N ALA A 507 24.07 0.74 -17.58
CA ALA A 507 24.73 0.28 -16.36
C ALA A 507 25.37 1.45 -15.59
N TYR A 508 24.98 1.60 -14.34
CA TYR A 508 25.54 2.59 -13.44
C TYR A 508 26.32 1.90 -12.31
N SER A 509 27.57 2.32 -12.10
CA SER A 509 28.37 1.86 -10.96
C SER A 509 28.12 2.75 -9.75
N ILE A 510 27.71 2.14 -8.64
CA ILE A 510 27.48 2.85 -7.38
C ILE A 510 28.81 3.32 -6.82
N HIS A 511 28.96 4.60 -6.55
CA HIS A 511 30.12 5.21 -5.92
C HIS A 511 29.69 5.88 -4.63
N LEU A 512 30.10 5.31 -3.48
CA LEU A 512 29.82 5.90 -2.17
C LEU A 512 30.51 7.27 -2.02
N ASP A 513 29.70 8.30 -1.75
CA ASP A 513 30.24 9.58 -1.30
C ASP A 513 30.57 9.51 0.20
N TRP A 514 31.86 9.39 0.52
CA TRP A 514 32.30 9.24 1.90
C TRP A 514 31.95 10.41 2.81
N SER A 515 31.69 11.60 2.27
CA SER A 515 31.24 12.75 3.05
C SER A 515 29.80 12.58 3.50
N VAL A 516 28.93 12.12 2.62
CA VAL A 516 27.53 11.83 2.91
C VAL A 516 27.43 10.58 3.79
N ALA A 517 28.12 9.50 3.41
CA ALA A 517 28.13 8.24 4.14
C ALA A 517 28.63 8.40 5.59
N GLY A 518 29.76 9.11 5.76
CA GLY A 518 30.30 9.39 7.09
C GLY A 518 29.34 10.21 7.95
N THR A 519 28.70 11.22 7.39
CA THR A 519 27.70 12.04 8.08
C THR A 519 26.47 11.21 8.45
N SER A 520 25.95 10.40 7.54
CA SER A 520 24.79 9.52 7.75
C SER A 520 25.07 8.51 8.86
N ILE A 521 26.23 7.84 8.85
CA ILE A 521 26.64 6.90 9.90
C ILE A 521 26.77 7.62 11.25
N ALA A 522 27.41 8.78 11.28
CA ALA A 522 27.59 9.54 12.52
C ALA A 522 26.23 9.93 13.13
N VAL A 523 25.30 10.44 12.34
CA VAL A 523 23.95 10.79 12.79
C VAL A 523 23.19 9.55 13.28
N ALA A 524 23.27 8.43 12.56
CA ALA A 524 22.63 7.18 12.99
C ALA A 524 23.20 6.66 14.32
N VAL A 525 24.53 6.62 14.47
CA VAL A 525 25.20 6.17 15.70
C VAL A 525 24.86 7.07 16.88
N VAL A 526 24.88 8.40 16.71
CA VAL A 526 24.49 9.35 17.77
C VAL A 526 23.02 9.14 18.16
N SER A 527 22.13 8.97 17.20
CA SER A 527 20.71 8.72 17.45
C SER A 527 20.48 7.41 18.20
N ILE A 528 21.20 6.34 17.84
CA ILE A 528 21.18 5.06 18.56
C ILE A 528 21.71 5.22 19.97
N ALA A 529 22.82 5.96 20.17
CA ALA A 529 23.39 6.20 21.49
C ALA A 529 22.41 6.96 22.40
N ILE A 530 21.72 7.97 21.86
CA ILE A 530 20.66 8.70 22.58
C ILE A 530 19.50 7.76 22.95
N ALA A 531 19.03 6.93 22.01
CA ALA A 531 17.98 5.96 22.27
C ALA A 531 18.41 4.93 23.33
N THR A 532 19.66 4.47 23.28
CA THR A 532 20.25 3.55 24.27
C THR A 532 20.25 4.18 25.66
N TYR A 533 20.73 5.42 25.76
CA TYR A 533 20.79 6.14 27.05
C TYR A 533 19.41 6.31 27.67
N ILE A 534 18.38 6.60 26.84
CA ILE A 534 17.02 6.88 27.32
C ILE A 534 16.26 5.58 27.65
N TYR A 535 16.39 4.52 26.81
CA TYR A 535 15.47 3.38 26.81
C TYR A 535 16.09 2.02 27.19
N ALA A 536 17.40 1.87 27.24
CA ALA A 536 18.04 0.56 27.54
C ALA A 536 17.89 0.12 29.01
N GLY A 537 17.51 1.01 29.91
CA GLY A 537 17.34 0.72 31.34
C GLY A 537 15.97 0.15 31.69
N SER A 538 15.88 -0.53 32.84
CA SER A 538 14.62 -1.06 33.39
C SER A 538 13.64 0.04 33.82
N ARG A 539 14.16 1.18 34.26
CA ARG A 539 13.41 2.40 34.55
C ARG A 539 13.82 3.45 33.51
N GLN A 540 12.85 4.19 32.99
CA GLN A 540 13.08 5.17 31.94
C GLN A 540 12.83 6.63 32.44
N PRO A 541 13.50 7.08 33.50
CA PRO A 541 13.20 8.37 34.14
C PRO A 541 13.44 9.56 33.21
N VAL A 542 14.39 9.43 32.27
CA VAL A 542 14.69 10.45 31.29
C VAL A 542 13.54 10.58 30.28
N ALA A 543 12.96 9.46 29.81
CA ALA A 543 11.81 9.48 28.90
C ALA A 543 10.60 10.13 29.56
N ASP A 544 10.29 9.79 30.81
CA ASP A 544 9.18 10.35 31.56
C ASP A 544 9.37 11.87 31.79
N THR A 545 10.57 12.28 32.16
CA THR A 545 10.90 13.71 32.36
C THR A 545 10.74 14.51 31.06
N LEU A 546 11.23 13.98 29.93
CA LEU A 546 11.07 14.62 28.62
C LEU A 546 9.61 14.70 28.19
N ALA A 547 8.84 13.62 28.39
CA ALA A 547 7.42 13.59 28.09
C ALA A 547 6.65 14.63 28.91
N HIS A 548 6.98 14.81 30.19
CA HIS A 548 6.40 15.84 31.05
C HIS A 548 6.80 17.25 30.63
N ARG A 549 8.09 17.48 30.32
CA ARG A 549 8.60 18.79 29.92
C ARG A 549 8.03 19.29 28.60
N PHE A 550 7.86 18.38 27.64
CA PHE A 550 7.30 18.67 26.31
C PHE A 550 5.89 18.12 26.12
N LYS A 551 5.09 18.10 27.19
CA LYS A 551 3.76 17.48 27.23
C LYS A 551 2.86 17.86 26.03
N GLY A 552 2.83 19.13 25.65
CA GLY A 552 1.99 19.59 24.52
C GLY A 552 2.39 18.95 23.19
N LEU A 553 3.69 18.96 22.88
CA LEU A 553 4.22 18.36 21.65
C LEU A 553 4.09 16.83 21.67
N TRP A 554 4.38 16.22 22.82
CA TRP A 554 4.24 14.77 23.01
C TRP A 554 2.77 14.33 22.81
N THR A 555 1.82 15.03 23.41
CA THR A 555 0.39 14.74 23.27
C THR A 555 -0.08 14.95 21.84
N ALA A 556 0.33 16.02 21.17
CA ALA A 556 0.00 16.28 19.78
C ALA A 556 0.52 15.16 18.87
N ALA A 557 1.78 14.77 19.01
CA ALA A 557 2.36 13.69 18.21
C ALA A 557 1.74 12.32 18.54
N TYR A 558 1.42 12.02 19.80
CA TYR A 558 0.73 10.80 20.21
C TYR A 558 -0.66 10.68 19.57
N HIS A 559 -1.43 11.78 19.53
CA HIS A 559 -2.71 11.91 18.84
C HIS A 559 -2.56 12.18 17.33
N ARG A 560 -1.38 11.91 16.74
CA ARG A 560 -1.15 12.06 15.29
C ARG A 560 -1.46 13.46 14.78
N PHE A 561 -1.17 14.50 15.61
CA PHE A 561 -1.48 15.91 15.37
C PHE A 561 -2.97 16.18 15.10
N TYR A 562 -3.85 15.37 15.67
CA TYR A 562 -5.33 15.48 15.58
C TYR A 562 -5.88 15.46 14.15
N LEU A 563 -5.14 14.86 13.21
CA LEU A 563 -5.57 14.78 11.80
C LEU A 563 -6.79 13.86 11.64
N ASP A 564 -6.86 12.77 12.39
CA ASP A 564 -8.03 11.88 12.37
C ASP A 564 -9.30 12.62 12.81
N GLU A 565 -9.22 13.47 13.83
CA GLU A 565 -10.32 14.27 14.33
C GLU A 565 -10.77 15.32 13.31
N VAL A 566 -9.83 15.95 12.60
CA VAL A 566 -10.14 16.88 11.50
C VAL A 566 -10.89 16.16 10.37
N TYR A 567 -10.44 14.98 9.96
CA TYR A 567 -11.13 14.18 8.95
C TYR A 567 -12.52 13.73 9.41
N GLN A 568 -12.68 13.32 10.66
CA GLN A 568 -13.98 12.96 11.23
C GLN A 568 -14.92 14.18 11.27
N PHE A 569 -14.42 15.35 11.65
CA PHE A 569 -15.20 16.58 11.61
C PHE A 569 -15.69 16.89 10.19
N ILE A 570 -14.79 16.86 9.19
CA ILE A 570 -15.15 17.10 7.79
C ILE A 570 -16.20 16.07 7.34
N THR A 571 -15.99 14.78 7.63
CA THR A 571 -16.89 13.71 7.19
C THR A 571 -18.26 13.83 7.84
N HIS A 572 -18.33 13.95 9.18
CA HIS A 572 -19.61 13.92 9.90
C HIS A 572 -20.36 15.26 9.86
N ARG A 573 -19.65 16.38 10.05
CA ARG A 573 -20.32 17.69 10.11
C ARG A 573 -20.55 18.31 8.73
N ILE A 574 -19.55 18.23 7.84
CA ILE A 574 -19.64 18.88 6.52
C ILE A 574 -20.30 17.92 5.53
N ILE A 575 -19.71 16.75 5.29
CA ILE A 575 -20.21 15.87 4.23
C ILE A 575 -21.57 15.28 4.62
N PHE A 576 -21.69 14.60 5.75
CA PHE A 576 -22.96 14.00 6.14
C PHE A 576 -23.99 15.05 6.56
N GLY A 577 -23.60 16.03 7.38
CA GLY A 577 -24.53 17.05 7.90
C GLY A 577 -25.02 18.02 6.84
N CYS A 578 -24.11 18.62 6.06
CA CYS A 578 -24.45 19.70 5.14
C CYS A 578 -24.73 19.26 3.71
N ILE A 579 -24.28 18.04 3.30
CA ILE A 579 -24.44 17.55 1.93
C ILE A 579 -25.39 16.34 1.88
N CYS A 580 -25.04 15.25 2.57
CA CYS A 580 -25.81 14.02 2.45
C CYS A 580 -27.21 14.11 3.03
N HIS A 581 -27.40 14.72 4.19
CA HIS A 581 -28.74 14.85 4.80
C HIS A 581 -29.69 15.70 3.96
N PRO A 582 -29.32 16.90 3.45
CA PRO A 582 -30.18 17.67 2.53
C PRO A 582 -30.53 16.89 1.24
N ILE A 583 -29.54 16.20 0.66
CA ILE A 583 -29.78 15.39 -0.56
C ILE A 583 -30.75 14.24 -0.25
N ALA A 584 -30.55 13.53 0.85
CA ALA A 584 -31.45 12.43 1.26
C ALA A 584 -32.86 12.94 1.63
N TRP A 585 -32.95 14.16 2.19
CA TRP A 585 -34.24 14.80 2.43
C TRP A 585 -34.95 15.14 1.13
N TRP A 586 -34.23 15.74 0.16
CA TRP A 586 -34.73 16.06 -1.16
C TRP A 586 -35.23 14.81 -1.90
N ASP A 587 -34.42 13.76 -1.90
CA ASP A 587 -34.76 12.49 -2.54
C ASP A 587 -36.09 11.92 -1.99
N ARG A 588 -36.20 11.81 -0.66
CA ARG A 588 -37.41 11.26 -0.02
C ARG A 588 -38.65 12.12 -0.14
N HIS A 589 -38.53 13.46 -0.02
CA HIS A 589 -39.68 14.34 0.05
C HIS A 589 -40.09 14.91 -1.29
N VAL A 590 -39.12 15.17 -2.17
CA VAL A 590 -39.41 15.75 -3.51
C VAL A 590 -39.51 14.64 -4.54
N VAL A 591 -38.50 13.82 -4.70
CA VAL A 591 -38.48 12.78 -5.75
C VAL A 591 -39.49 11.69 -5.43
N ASP A 592 -39.34 11.01 -4.30
CA ASP A 592 -40.29 9.96 -3.88
C ASP A 592 -41.69 10.53 -3.64
N GLY A 593 -41.78 11.74 -3.07
CA GLY A 593 -43.03 12.45 -2.87
C GLY A 593 -43.77 12.71 -4.17
N PHE A 594 -43.07 13.12 -5.21
CA PHE A 594 -43.66 13.31 -6.54
C PHE A 594 -44.17 11.99 -7.14
N PHE A 595 -43.41 10.93 -7.11
CA PHE A 595 -43.85 9.63 -7.62
C PHE A 595 -45.01 9.05 -6.82
N ASN A 596 -44.99 9.20 -5.49
CA ASN A 596 -46.11 8.82 -4.63
C ASN A 596 -47.37 9.63 -4.93
N PHE A 597 -47.23 10.94 -5.22
CA PHE A 597 -48.35 11.77 -5.66
C PHE A 597 -48.94 11.31 -7.01
N LEU A 598 -48.09 10.94 -7.98
CA LEU A 598 -48.55 10.38 -9.26
C LEU A 598 -49.28 9.03 -9.05
N ALA A 599 -48.75 8.18 -8.19
CA ALA A 599 -49.37 6.90 -7.86
C ALA A 599 -50.74 7.11 -7.15
N TRP A 600 -50.78 8.03 -6.17
CA TRP A 600 -52.05 8.42 -5.54
C TRP A 600 -53.05 8.99 -6.53
N GLY A 601 -52.62 9.87 -7.43
CA GLY A 601 -53.47 10.45 -8.48
C GLY A 601 -54.05 9.37 -9.39
N ALA A 602 -53.23 8.39 -9.78
CA ALA A 602 -53.70 7.26 -10.58
C ALA A 602 -54.70 6.39 -9.81
N GLU A 603 -54.46 6.12 -8.53
CA GLU A 603 -55.33 5.36 -7.64
C GLU A 603 -56.69 6.10 -7.43
N ALA A 604 -56.63 7.39 -7.07
CA ALA A 604 -57.81 8.22 -6.89
C ALA A 604 -58.66 8.31 -8.19
N THR A 605 -58.02 8.49 -9.35
CA THR A 605 -58.68 8.49 -10.64
C THR A 605 -59.30 7.12 -10.94
N SER A 606 -58.61 6.03 -10.62
CA SER A 606 -59.11 4.67 -10.77
C SER A 606 -60.35 4.41 -9.93
N GLU A 607 -60.35 4.90 -8.67
CA GLU A 607 -61.53 4.77 -7.77
C GLU A 607 -62.74 5.55 -8.30
N GLU A 608 -62.55 6.76 -8.80
CA GLU A 608 -63.62 7.56 -9.41
C GLU A 608 -64.18 6.88 -10.66
N ILE A 609 -63.31 6.38 -11.54
CA ILE A 609 -63.70 5.68 -12.77
C ILE A 609 -64.35 4.33 -12.48
N ARG A 610 -64.01 3.69 -11.35
CA ARG A 610 -64.60 2.41 -10.96
C ARG A 610 -66.13 2.43 -10.89
N GLY A 611 -66.72 3.56 -10.51
CA GLY A 611 -68.17 3.76 -10.52
C GLY A 611 -68.82 3.61 -11.89
N LEU A 612 -68.10 3.83 -12.99
CA LEU A 612 -68.55 3.62 -14.38
C LEU A 612 -68.68 2.13 -14.73
N GLN A 613 -68.01 1.25 -14.01
CA GLN A 613 -68.07 -0.21 -14.16
C GLN A 613 -69.17 -0.81 -13.26
N SER A 614 -70.42 -0.41 -13.46
CA SER A 614 -71.56 -0.84 -12.62
C SER A 614 -71.98 -2.30 -12.82
N GLY A 615 -71.38 -3.03 -13.75
CA GLY A 615 -71.77 -4.41 -14.10
C GLY A 615 -73.13 -4.54 -14.79
N ARG A 616 -73.81 -3.43 -15.07
CA ARG A 616 -75.12 -3.43 -15.68
C ARG A 616 -75.00 -3.15 -17.19
N ILE A 617 -75.36 -4.13 -18.03
CA ILE A 617 -75.27 -4.05 -19.50
C ILE A 617 -75.98 -2.81 -20.04
N GLN A 618 -77.17 -2.45 -19.45
CA GLN A 618 -77.94 -1.28 -19.89
C GLN A 618 -77.14 0.02 -19.73
N GLN A 619 -76.36 0.20 -18.70
CA GLN A 619 -75.52 1.40 -18.51
C GLN A 619 -74.40 1.45 -19.50
N TYR A 620 -73.75 0.34 -19.79
CA TYR A 620 -72.66 0.31 -20.81
C TYR A 620 -73.22 0.60 -22.19
N THR A 621 -74.41 0.03 -22.54
CA THR A 621 -75.10 0.33 -23.82
C THR A 621 -75.44 1.80 -23.93
N PHE A 622 -75.92 2.42 -22.84
CA PHE A 622 -76.29 3.84 -22.85
C PHE A 622 -75.05 4.74 -23.00
N VAL A 623 -73.93 4.46 -22.30
CA VAL A 623 -72.66 5.21 -22.42
C VAL A 623 -72.06 5.04 -23.82
N PHE A 624 -72.14 3.82 -24.39
CA PHE A 624 -71.69 3.54 -25.76
C PHE A 624 -72.53 4.33 -26.82
N LEU A 625 -73.84 4.37 -26.69
CA LEU A 625 -74.70 5.14 -27.55
C LEU A 625 -74.45 6.65 -27.44
N LEU A 626 -74.27 7.17 -26.21
CA LEU A 626 -73.95 8.58 -26.00
C LEU A 626 -72.56 8.93 -26.58
N GLY A 627 -71.54 8.09 -26.41
CA GLY A 627 -70.23 8.29 -27.02
C GLY A 627 -70.22 8.25 -28.52
N THR A 628 -70.98 7.31 -29.09
CA THR A 628 -71.19 7.23 -30.56
C THR A 628 -71.88 8.46 -31.08
N LEU A 629 -72.94 8.93 -30.41
CA LEU A 629 -73.67 10.15 -30.80
C LEU A 629 -72.79 11.39 -30.73
N ALA A 630 -71.98 11.51 -29.66
CA ALA A 630 -71.02 12.60 -29.51
C ALA A 630 -69.97 12.59 -30.62
N LEU A 631 -69.44 11.42 -30.99
CA LEU A 631 -68.49 11.28 -32.10
C LEU A 631 -69.12 11.64 -33.44
N ILE A 632 -70.37 11.25 -33.70
CA ILE A 632 -71.06 11.61 -34.91
C ILE A 632 -71.28 13.13 -34.95
N LEU A 633 -71.67 13.75 -33.84
CA LEU A 633 -71.83 15.22 -33.77
C LEU A 633 -70.54 15.95 -34.02
N LEU A 634 -69.44 15.42 -33.51
CA LEU A 634 -68.10 16.01 -33.65
C LEU A 634 -67.54 15.86 -35.08
N LEU A 635 -67.98 14.82 -35.81
CA LEU A 635 -67.64 14.61 -37.22
C LEU A 635 -68.52 15.39 -38.17
N LEU A 636 -69.70 15.86 -37.73
CA LEU A 636 -70.64 16.68 -38.51
C LEU A 636 -70.48 18.18 -38.32
N LEU A 637 -69.73 18.59 -37.30
CA LEU A 637 -69.23 19.93 -37.03
C LEU A 637 -67.86 20.14 -37.69
#